data_de7d9aa3ac525d5c4020f1f4ef8664c6
#
_entry.id   de7d9aa3ac525d5c4020f1f4ef8664c6
#
_cell.length_a   1.000
_cell.length_b   1.000
_cell.length_c   1.000
_cell.angle_alpha   90.00
_cell.angle_beta   90.00
_cell.angle_gamma   90.00
#
_symmetry.space_group_name_H-M   'P 1'
#
loop_
_entity.id
_entity.type
_entity.pdbx_description
1 polymer ?
#
loop_
_entity_poly.entity_id
_entity_poly.type
_entity_poly.pdbx_seq_one_letter_code
_entity_poly.pdbx_strand_id
1 'polypeptide(L)'
;MDAHVNLFAPDIRVGKDKVGRAHFKAWQTDTLREQFTGTSHHLGQHLIEFADADHATGVVYSKNEHECGPEWVIMQMLYWDDYERIDGQWYFRRRLPCYWYATDLNKPPIGDMKMRWPGREPYWGTFHDLFPSWKEFWAQRPDKDSLPQVAPPAPLEQFLATMRRGTPAPKMRVR
;
A
#
# COMPACT_ATOMS: atom_id res chain seq x y z
N MET A 1 -14.88 3.55 -12.97
CA MET A 1 -14.35 4.36 -11.85
C MET A 1 -15.42 4.64 -10.78
N ASP A 2 -16.65 5.01 -11.12
CA ASP A 2 -17.67 5.37 -10.11
C ASP A 2 -17.96 4.26 -9.10
N ALA A 3 -18.14 3.02 -9.53
CA ALA A 3 -18.34 1.89 -8.62
C ALA A 3 -17.19 1.75 -7.59
N HIS A 4 -15.95 1.93 -8.03
CA HIS A 4 -14.78 1.89 -7.14
C HIS A 4 -14.79 3.05 -6.14
N VAL A 5 -15.01 4.26 -6.59
CA VAL A 5 -14.99 5.46 -5.74
C VAL A 5 -16.11 5.45 -4.71
N ASN A 6 -17.26 4.85 -5.04
CA ASN A 6 -18.39 4.72 -4.13
C ASN A 6 -18.16 3.74 -2.96
N LEU A 7 -17.11 2.93 -3.01
CA LEU A 7 -16.67 2.11 -1.87
C LEU A 7 -15.98 2.93 -0.76
N PHE A 8 -15.59 4.15 -1.06
CA PHE A 8 -14.94 5.05 -0.09
C PHE A 8 -15.97 5.97 0.56
N ALA A 9 -15.68 6.42 1.77
CA ALA A 9 -16.53 7.35 2.50
C ALA A 9 -16.82 8.62 1.68
N PRO A 10 -18.04 9.22 1.77
CA PRO A 10 -18.38 10.39 0.97
C PRO A 10 -17.42 11.57 1.11
N ASP A 11 -16.86 11.73 2.30
CA ASP A 11 -15.90 12.77 2.69
C ASP A 11 -14.45 12.28 2.72
N ILE A 12 -14.12 11.28 1.92
CA ILE A 12 -12.75 10.74 1.82
C ILE A 12 -11.73 11.85 1.56
N ARG A 13 -10.62 11.85 2.28
CA ARG A 13 -9.53 12.81 2.08
C ARG A 13 -8.60 12.35 0.98
N VAL A 14 -8.19 13.29 0.13
CA VAL A 14 -7.30 13.07 -1.00
C VAL A 14 -6.12 14.03 -0.88
N GLY A 15 -4.95 13.47 -0.53
CA GLY A 15 -3.77 14.31 -0.25
C GLY A 15 -3.98 15.20 0.97
N LYS A 16 -3.44 16.43 0.91
CA LYS A 16 -3.43 17.35 2.05
C LYS A 16 -4.72 18.16 2.18
N ASP A 17 -5.27 18.60 1.05
CA ASP A 17 -6.23 19.72 1.05
C ASP A 17 -7.55 19.41 0.33
N LYS A 18 -7.69 18.22 -0.26
CA LYS A 18 -8.89 17.84 -1.01
C LYS A 18 -9.74 16.84 -0.24
N VAL A 19 -11.03 16.97 -0.35
CA VAL A 19 -12.02 16.11 0.31
C VAL A 19 -13.12 15.74 -0.69
N GLY A 20 -13.59 14.49 -0.57
CA GLY A 20 -14.75 13.99 -1.29
C GLY A 20 -14.42 13.14 -2.52
N ARG A 21 -15.40 12.30 -2.88
CA ARG A 21 -15.29 11.31 -3.94
C ARG A 21 -14.99 11.90 -5.33
N ALA A 22 -15.43 13.11 -5.61
CA ALA A 22 -15.16 13.76 -6.89
C ALA A 22 -13.66 14.03 -7.07
N HIS A 23 -13.00 14.55 -6.04
CA HIS A 23 -11.55 14.75 -6.04
C HIS A 23 -10.79 13.43 -6.08
N PHE A 24 -11.28 12.42 -5.34
CA PHE A 24 -10.69 11.09 -5.36
C PHE A 24 -10.77 10.44 -6.75
N LYS A 25 -11.93 10.55 -7.41
CA LYS A 25 -12.12 10.05 -8.77
C LYS A 25 -11.18 10.70 -9.76
N ALA A 26 -11.05 12.03 -9.74
CA ALA A 26 -10.16 12.75 -10.63
C ALA A 26 -8.71 12.31 -10.43
N TRP A 27 -8.21 12.40 -9.20
CA TRP A 27 -6.85 11.99 -8.85
C TRP A 27 -6.54 10.55 -9.28
N GLN A 28 -7.42 9.61 -8.97
CA GLN A 28 -7.18 8.20 -9.26
C GLN A 28 -7.26 7.92 -10.77
N THR A 29 -8.15 8.58 -11.48
CA THR A 29 -8.26 8.45 -12.94
C THR A 29 -6.98 8.91 -13.62
N ASP A 30 -6.47 10.07 -13.24
CA ASP A 30 -5.25 10.62 -13.81
C ASP A 30 -4.04 9.74 -13.48
N THR A 31 -3.87 9.37 -12.20
CA THR A 31 -2.77 8.49 -11.75
C THR A 31 -2.75 7.15 -12.50
N LEU A 32 -3.89 6.51 -12.67
CA LEU A 32 -3.95 5.20 -13.35
C LEU A 32 -3.65 5.32 -14.84
N ARG A 33 -4.18 6.36 -15.50
CA ARG A 33 -3.96 6.60 -16.94
C ARG A 33 -2.52 6.98 -17.26
N GLU A 34 -1.85 7.68 -16.35
CA GLU A 34 -0.43 8.04 -16.52
C GLU A 34 0.51 6.84 -16.38
N GLN A 35 0.11 5.83 -15.61
CA GLN A 35 1.01 4.74 -15.25
C GLN A 35 0.75 3.45 -16.02
N PHE A 36 -0.50 3.16 -16.40
CA PHE A 36 -0.88 1.84 -16.86
C PHE A 36 -1.69 1.90 -18.15
N THR A 37 -1.43 0.94 -19.04
CA THR A 37 -2.28 0.60 -20.19
C THR A 37 -3.21 -0.58 -19.84
N GLY A 38 -2.85 -1.39 -18.87
CA GLY A 38 -3.66 -2.47 -18.32
C GLY A 38 -3.32 -2.75 -16.86
N THR A 39 -4.29 -3.25 -16.09
CA THR A 39 -4.08 -3.59 -14.68
C THR A 39 -5.02 -4.71 -14.22
N SER A 40 -4.48 -5.61 -13.39
CA SER A 40 -5.23 -6.68 -12.74
C SER A 40 -4.77 -6.84 -11.29
N HIS A 41 -5.71 -7.02 -10.37
CA HIS A 41 -5.42 -7.21 -8.95
C HIS A 41 -5.92 -8.58 -8.51
N HIS A 42 -5.02 -9.42 -8.04
CA HIS A 42 -5.33 -10.72 -7.46
C HIS A 42 -5.30 -10.59 -5.94
N LEU A 43 -6.48 -10.54 -5.33
CA LEU A 43 -6.62 -10.41 -3.88
C LEU A 43 -6.32 -11.75 -3.20
N GLY A 44 -5.50 -11.69 -2.17
CA GLY A 44 -5.19 -12.81 -1.29
C GLY A 44 -6.01 -12.77 0.00
N GLN A 45 -5.38 -13.14 1.10
CA GLN A 45 -6.02 -13.11 2.41
C GLN A 45 -6.49 -11.71 2.80
N HIS A 46 -7.67 -11.67 3.45
CA HIS A 46 -8.24 -10.48 4.03
C HIS A 46 -8.53 -10.75 5.51
N LEU A 47 -7.90 -9.99 6.38
CA LEU A 47 -8.13 -10.00 7.82
C LEU A 47 -8.87 -8.73 8.19
N ILE A 48 -9.92 -8.85 9.02
CA ILE A 48 -10.70 -7.71 9.50
C ILE A 48 -10.82 -7.83 11.02
N GLU A 49 -10.56 -6.74 11.74
CA GLU A 49 -10.77 -6.60 13.16
C GLU A 49 -11.76 -5.45 13.41
N PHE A 50 -12.86 -5.75 14.10
CA PHE A 50 -13.85 -4.76 14.50
C PHE A 50 -13.42 -4.09 15.81
N ALA A 51 -13.33 -2.77 15.80
CA ALA A 51 -13.09 -1.98 16.99
C ALA A 51 -14.40 -1.75 17.77
N ASP A 52 -15.48 -1.51 17.04
CA ASP A 52 -16.85 -1.36 17.54
C ASP A 52 -17.87 -1.67 16.43
N ALA A 53 -19.14 -1.26 16.63
CA ALA A 53 -20.21 -1.52 15.68
C ALA A 53 -20.05 -0.77 14.33
N ASP A 54 -19.28 0.32 14.31
CA ASP A 54 -19.19 1.24 13.19
C ASP A 54 -17.76 1.41 12.66
N HIS A 55 -16.74 0.82 13.33
CA HIS A 55 -15.35 0.94 12.94
C HIS A 55 -14.64 -0.40 12.90
N ALA A 56 -13.87 -0.61 11.85
CA ALA A 56 -13.01 -1.78 11.70
C ALA A 56 -11.69 -1.41 11.02
N THR A 57 -10.69 -2.25 11.21
CA THR A 57 -9.43 -2.21 10.47
C THR A 57 -9.24 -3.50 9.70
N GLY A 58 -8.48 -3.47 8.62
CA GLY A 58 -8.19 -4.68 7.87
C GLY A 58 -6.88 -4.64 7.11
N VAL A 59 -6.42 -5.84 6.78
CA VAL A 59 -5.24 -6.05 5.94
C VAL A 59 -5.62 -6.96 4.78
N VAL A 60 -5.36 -6.51 3.57
CA VAL A 60 -5.61 -7.27 2.34
C VAL A 60 -4.31 -7.48 1.60
N TYR A 61 -3.91 -8.73 1.43
CA TYR A 61 -2.77 -9.07 0.57
C TYR A 61 -3.19 -9.02 -0.89
N SER A 62 -2.34 -8.44 -1.75
CA SER A 62 -2.63 -8.32 -3.17
C SER A 62 -1.38 -8.56 -4.00
N LYS A 63 -1.52 -9.40 -5.02
CA LYS A 63 -0.55 -9.52 -6.11
C LYS A 63 -1.17 -8.88 -7.34
N ASN A 64 -0.52 -7.86 -7.84
CA ASN A 64 -1.03 -7.07 -8.95
C ASN A 64 -0.15 -7.26 -10.18
N GLU A 65 -0.76 -7.15 -11.33
CA GLU A 65 -0.10 -7.20 -12.62
C GLU A 65 -0.50 -5.96 -13.41
N HIS A 66 0.49 -5.32 -14.01
CA HIS A 66 0.32 -4.05 -14.72
C HIS A 66 1.01 -4.09 -16.07
N GLU A 67 0.29 -3.68 -17.09
CA GLU A 67 0.85 -3.33 -18.38
C GLU A 67 1.24 -1.84 -18.33
N CYS A 68 2.54 -1.57 -18.53
CA CYS A 68 3.12 -0.22 -18.50
C CYS A 68 3.74 0.07 -19.88
N GLY A 69 2.91 0.33 -20.87
CA GLY A 69 3.36 0.41 -22.26
C GLY A 69 3.88 -0.95 -22.75
N PRO A 70 5.17 -1.05 -23.13
CA PRO A 70 5.75 -2.31 -23.63
C PRO A 70 6.21 -3.26 -22.51
N GLU A 71 6.10 -2.87 -21.24
CA GLU A 71 6.61 -3.63 -20.10
C GLU A 71 5.47 -4.23 -19.28
N TRP A 72 5.68 -5.48 -18.83
CA TRP A 72 4.79 -6.17 -17.90
C TRP A 72 5.39 -6.17 -16.51
N VAL A 73 4.74 -5.48 -15.57
CA VAL A 73 5.19 -5.34 -14.19
C VAL A 73 4.32 -6.17 -13.27
N ILE A 74 4.95 -7.03 -12.48
CA ILE A 74 4.30 -7.71 -11.36
C ILE A 74 4.62 -6.98 -10.06
N MET A 75 3.63 -6.88 -9.19
CA MET A 75 3.76 -6.20 -7.90
C MET A 75 3.13 -7.03 -6.78
N GLN A 76 3.84 -7.13 -5.66
CA GLN A 76 3.31 -7.66 -4.41
C GLN A 76 3.17 -6.54 -3.39
N MET A 77 2.01 -6.49 -2.76
CA MET A 77 1.71 -5.48 -1.76
C MET A 77 0.66 -5.97 -0.77
N LEU A 78 0.43 -5.20 0.26
CA LEU A 78 -0.78 -5.27 1.07
C LEU A 78 -1.45 -3.90 1.13
N TYR A 79 -2.74 -3.90 1.34
CA TYR A 79 -3.50 -2.73 1.74
C TYR A 79 -3.75 -2.80 3.23
N TRP A 80 -3.50 -1.70 3.91
CA TRP A 80 -3.93 -1.48 5.28
C TRP A 80 -5.11 -0.54 5.27
N ASP A 81 -6.25 -1.03 5.69
CA ASP A 81 -7.52 -0.34 5.54
C ASP A 81 -8.11 0.03 6.89
N ASP A 82 -8.68 1.22 6.98
CA ASP A 82 -9.66 1.58 7.99
C ASP A 82 -11.04 1.63 7.33
N TYR A 83 -12.00 1.01 7.99
CA TYR A 83 -13.40 0.99 7.56
C TYR A 83 -14.27 1.74 8.56
N GLU A 84 -15.32 2.37 8.04
CA GLU A 84 -16.34 3.04 8.81
C GLU A 84 -17.71 2.71 8.27
N ARG A 85 -18.65 2.44 9.16
CA ARG A 85 -20.06 2.27 8.81
C ARG A 85 -20.80 3.59 8.96
N ILE A 86 -21.34 4.11 7.88
CA ILE A 86 -22.08 5.35 7.80
C ILE A 86 -23.47 4.99 7.27
N ASP A 87 -24.53 5.35 8.00
CA ASP A 87 -25.93 5.06 7.62
C ASP A 87 -26.17 3.57 7.29
N GLY A 88 -25.54 2.68 8.06
CA GLY A 88 -25.65 1.22 7.91
C GLY A 88 -24.81 0.61 6.79
N GLN A 89 -24.08 1.40 6.01
CA GLN A 89 -23.24 0.95 4.91
C GLN A 89 -21.75 1.10 5.27
N TRP A 90 -20.95 0.05 5.03
CA TRP A 90 -19.51 0.07 5.23
C TRP A 90 -18.77 0.74 4.06
N TYR A 91 -17.77 1.57 4.40
CA TYR A 91 -16.91 2.27 3.45
C TYR A 91 -15.46 2.18 3.86
N PHE A 92 -14.56 2.26 2.88
CA PHE A 92 -13.16 2.57 3.16
C PHE A 92 -13.06 4.01 3.67
N ARG A 93 -12.63 4.18 4.90
CA ARG A 93 -12.30 5.49 5.48
C ARG A 93 -10.88 5.91 5.11
N ARG A 94 -9.99 4.93 5.04
CA ARG A 94 -8.61 5.09 4.61
C ARG A 94 -8.13 3.79 3.97
N ARG A 95 -7.31 3.91 2.94
CA ARG A 95 -6.55 2.79 2.38
C ARG A 95 -5.09 3.19 2.25
N LEU A 96 -4.18 2.44 2.87
CA LEU A 96 -2.75 2.64 2.81
C LEU A 96 -2.12 1.48 2.01
N PRO A 97 -1.63 1.73 0.79
CA PRO A 97 -0.87 0.72 0.05
C PRO A 97 0.54 0.59 0.63
N CYS A 98 0.95 -0.64 0.94
CA CYS A 98 2.25 -0.97 1.47
C CYS A 98 2.94 -1.93 0.50
N TYR A 99 3.98 -1.44 -0.16
CA TYR A 99 4.62 -2.12 -1.28
C TYR A 99 5.77 -3.00 -0.82
N TRP A 100 5.84 -4.23 -1.32
CA TRP A 100 7.00 -5.09 -1.15
C TRP A 100 7.93 -4.98 -2.36
N TYR A 101 7.42 -5.32 -3.55
CA TYR A 101 8.16 -5.15 -4.79
C TYR A 101 7.24 -4.77 -5.95
N ALA A 102 7.83 -4.15 -6.96
CA ALA A 102 7.31 -4.04 -8.31
C ALA A 102 8.48 -4.27 -9.27
N THR A 103 8.33 -5.15 -10.25
CA THR A 103 9.41 -5.52 -11.16
C THR A 103 8.88 -6.09 -12.45
N ASP A 104 9.69 -6.02 -13.51
CA ASP A 104 9.45 -6.77 -14.73
C ASP A 104 9.35 -8.27 -14.42
N LEU A 105 8.43 -8.95 -15.09
CA LEU A 105 8.17 -10.40 -14.90
C LEU A 105 9.43 -11.26 -14.97
N ASN A 106 10.39 -10.88 -15.82
CA ASN A 106 11.62 -11.63 -16.05
C ASN A 106 12.80 -11.16 -15.18
N LYS A 107 12.58 -10.19 -14.29
CA LYS A 107 13.64 -9.63 -13.45
C LYS A 107 13.31 -9.81 -11.96
N PRO A 108 13.80 -10.89 -11.31
CA PRO A 108 13.53 -11.12 -9.89
C PRO A 108 13.90 -9.90 -9.02
N PRO A 109 13.05 -9.51 -8.07
CA PRO A 109 13.28 -8.34 -7.22
C PRO A 109 14.23 -8.68 -6.05
N ILE A 110 15.43 -9.16 -6.37
CA ILE A 110 16.47 -9.49 -5.37
C ILE A 110 17.15 -8.20 -4.91
N GLY A 111 17.58 -8.16 -3.64
CA GLY A 111 18.19 -6.98 -3.02
C GLY A 111 17.13 -6.07 -2.39
N ASP A 112 17.54 -4.90 -1.95
CA ASP A 112 16.70 -4.04 -1.12
C ASP A 112 15.83 -3.09 -1.94
N MET A 113 16.34 -2.58 -3.05
CA MET A 113 15.62 -1.69 -3.97
C MET A 113 14.67 -2.51 -4.86
N LYS A 114 13.52 -2.89 -4.30
CA LYS A 114 12.58 -3.82 -4.91
C LYS A 114 11.49 -3.14 -5.74
N MET A 115 11.28 -1.84 -5.56
CA MET A 115 10.32 -1.06 -6.34
C MET A 115 11.00 -0.57 -7.62
N ARG A 116 10.79 -1.30 -8.72
CA ARG A 116 11.46 -1.10 -10.01
C ARG A 116 10.43 -0.84 -11.09
N TRP A 117 9.93 0.38 -11.13
CA TRP A 117 8.99 0.83 -12.15
C TRP A 117 9.72 1.28 -13.42
N PRO A 118 9.14 1.08 -14.61
CA PRO A 118 9.68 1.62 -15.85
C PRO A 118 9.91 3.13 -15.76
N GLY A 119 11.07 3.56 -16.25
CA GLY A 119 11.42 4.99 -16.29
C GLY A 119 11.66 5.65 -14.92
N ARG A 120 11.80 4.88 -13.85
CA ARG A 120 12.09 5.39 -12.51
C ARG A 120 13.30 4.71 -11.89
N GLU A 121 14.05 5.45 -11.09
CA GLU A 121 15.08 4.85 -10.25
C GLU A 121 14.45 3.88 -9.23
N PRO A 122 15.07 2.71 -9.01
CA PRO A 122 14.59 1.77 -8.01
C PRO A 122 14.59 2.37 -6.60
N TYR A 123 13.57 1.99 -5.82
CA TYR A 123 13.44 2.45 -4.44
C TYR A 123 12.95 1.33 -3.51
N TRP A 124 12.97 1.59 -2.22
CA TRP A 124 12.60 0.67 -1.17
C TRP A 124 11.08 0.50 -1.06
N GLY A 125 10.63 -0.73 -0.77
CA GLY A 125 9.23 -1.01 -0.43
C GLY A 125 8.98 -0.97 1.08
N THR A 126 7.78 -0.56 1.47
CA THR A 126 7.41 -0.34 2.89
C THR A 126 6.65 -1.50 3.53
N PHE A 127 6.42 -2.59 2.80
CA PHE A 127 5.60 -3.72 3.24
C PHE A 127 6.01 -4.27 4.62
N HIS A 128 7.28 -4.56 4.82
CA HIS A 128 7.78 -5.17 6.05
C HIS A 128 7.97 -4.19 7.21
N ASP A 129 7.97 -2.90 6.94
CA ASP A 129 8.11 -1.87 7.98
C ASP A 129 6.92 -1.83 8.95
N LEU A 130 5.77 -2.37 8.53
CA LEU A 130 4.57 -2.51 9.34
C LEU A 130 4.66 -3.64 10.37
N PHE A 131 5.66 -4.53 10.26
CA PHE A 131 5.80 -5.71 11.10
C PHE A 131 7.05 -5.58 11.99
N PRO A 132 6.93 -5.14 13.25
CA PRO A 132 8.07 -5.00 14.15
C PRO A 132 8.88 -6.29 14.32
N SER A 133 8.19 -7.44 14.38
CA SER A 133 8.80 -8.76 14.48
C SER A 133 9.69 -9.12 13.27
N TRP A 134 9.47 -8.53 12.11
CA TRP A 134 10.32 -8.73 10.95
C TRP A 134 11.74 -8.22 11.19
N LYS A 135 11.88 -7.02 11.72
CA LYS A 135 13.17 -6.42 12.04
C LYS A 135 13.88 -7.20 13.14
N GLU A 136 13.16 -7.60 14.18
CA GLU A 136 13.69 -8.40 15.29
C GLU A 136 14.19 -9.76 14.81
N PHE A 137 13.43 -10.45 13.96
CA PHE A 137 13.82 -11.74 13.40
C PHE A 137 15.13 -11.64 12.59
N TRP A 138 15.21 -10.68 11.69
CA TRP A 138 16.40 -10.53 10.85
C TRP A 138 17.59 -9.91 11.56
N ALA A 139 17.39 -9.17 12.64
CA ALA A 139 18.47 -8.65 13.47
C ALA A 139 19.32 -9.76 14.13
N GLN A 140 18.72 -10.95 14.32
CA GLN A 140 19.37 -12.11 14.92
C GLN A 140 20.02 -13.05 13.89
N ARG A 141 19.96 -12.72 12.60
CA ARG A 141 20.54 -13.55 11.55
C ARG A 141 22.06 -13.58 11.66
N PRO A 142 22.69 -14.76 11.79
CA PRO A 142 24.13 -14.85 12.01
C PRO A 142 24.97 -14.46 10.78
N ASP A 143 24.42 -14.59 9.58
CA ASP A 143 25.11 -14.30 8.31
C ASP A 143 24.63 -13.00 7.65
N LYS A 144 23.89 -12.16 8.37
CA LYS A 144 23.36 -10.90 7.83
C LYS A 144 24.42 -9.97 7.23
N ASP A 145 25.63 -10.03 7.79
CA ASP A 145 26.75 -9.19 7.34
C ASP A 145 27.34 -9.66 6.01
N SER A 146 26.97 -10.86 5.55
CA SER A 146 27.32 -11.37 4.21
C SER A 146 26.47 -10.74 3.09
N LEU A 147 25.38 -10.04 3.45
CA LEU A 147 24.52 -9.35 2.50
C LEU A 147 24.86 -7.85 2.44
N PRO A 148 24.69 -7.23 1.27
CA PRO A 148 24.84 -5.77 1.17
C PRO A 148 24.03 -5.05 2.24
N GLN A 149 24.69 -4.22 3.01
CA GLN A 149 24.01 -3.34 3.96
C GLN A 149 23.46 -2.15 3.18
N VAL A 150 22.15 -2.01 3.19
CA VAL A 150 21.47 -0.88 2.58
C VAL A 150 20.92 0.00 3.68
N ALA A 151 21.07 1.31 3.53
CA ALA A 151 20.49 2.25 4.47
C ALA A 151 18.99 2.00 4.61
N PRO A 152 18.45 1.97 5.82
CA PRO A 152 17.03 1.80 6.02
C PRO A 152 16.26 2.91 5.28
N PRO A 153 15.07 2.59 4.75
CA PRO A 153 14.24 3.59 4.08
C PRO A 153 13.83 4.69 5.06
N ALA A 154 13.37 5.79 4.50
CA ALA A 154 12.71 6.81 5.30
C ALA A 154 11.63 6.14 6.16
N PRO A 155 11.49 6.54 7.43
CA PRO A 155 10.52 5.94 8.32
C PRO A 155 9.12 5.93 7.73
N LEU A 156 8.38 4.88 7.99
CA LEU A 156 6.97 4.75 7.60
C LEU A 156 6.14 5.96 8.05
N GLU A 157 6.53 6.56 9.16
CA GLU A 157 5.95 7.80 9.68
C GLU A 157 5.98 8.96 8.68
N GLN A 158 7.06 9.11 7.90
CA GLN A 158 7.12 10.14 6.85
C GLN A 158 6.16 9.83 5.72
N PHE A 159 6.04 8.57 5.34
CA PHE A 159 5.08 8.15 4.31
C PHE A 159 3.63 8.34 4.79
N LEU A 160 3.33 7.95 6.04
CA LEU A 160 2.02 8.16 6.64
C LEU A 160 1.72 9.65 6.87
N ALA A 161 2.72 10.44 7.23
CA ALA A 161 2.59 11.89 7.37
C ALA A 161 2.28 12.59 6.04
N THR A 162 2.75 12.06 4.90
CA THR A 162 2.39 12.59 3.58
C THR A 162 0.98 12.20 3.16
N MET A 163 0.51 11.03 3.60
CA MET A 163 -0.86 10.56 3.32
C MET A 163 -1.90 11.20 4.22
N ARG A 164 -1.55 11.47 5.51
CA ARG A 164 -2.41 12.13 6.50
C ARG A 164 -1.60 12.82 7.57
N ARG A 165 -1.69 14.15 7.67
CA ARG A 165 -1.15 14.89 8.81
C ARG A 165 -1.81 14.41 10.11
N GLY A 166 -0.99 13.96 11.06
CA GLY A 166 -1.42 13.64 12.42
C GLY A 166 -2.19 12.33 12.59
N THR A 167 -2.22 11.46 11.58
CA THR A 167 -2.80 10.13 11.76
C THR A 167 -1.76 9.23 12.45
N PRO A 168 -2.09 8.58 13.59
CA PRO A 168 -1.20 7.62 14.22
C PRO A 168 -0.84 6.49 13.24
N ALA A 169 0.37 5.95 13.37
CA ALA A 169 0.75 4.73 12.65
C ALA A 169 -0.27 3.63 12.95
N PRO A 170 -0.62 2.78 11.96
CA PRO A 170 -1.48 1.64 12.20
C PRO A 170 -0.88 0.78 13.31
N LYS A 171 -1.68 0.45 14.32
CA LYS A 171 -1.29 -0.50 15.36
C LYS A 171 -1.81 -1.87 14.95
N MET A 172 -0.94 -2.69 14.41
CA MET A 172 -1.29 -4.09 14.23
C MET A 172 -1.14 -4.83 15.56
N ARG A 173 -2.18 -5.50 16.00
CA ARG A 173 -2.06 -6.53 17.02
C ARG A 173 -1.58 -7.80 16.33
N VAL A 174 -0.27 -8.00 16.34
CA VAL A 174 0.28 -9.32 16.05
C VAL A 174 0.08 -10.14 17.31
N ARG A 175 -0.79 -11.15 17.22
CA ARG A 175 -0.92 -12.15 18.29
C ARG A 175 0.19 -13.17 18.15
#